data_d907f0dc08e52233c69e8226bd9996b4
#
_entry.id   d907f0dc08e52233c69e8226bd9996b4
#
_cell.length_a   1.000
_cell.length_b   1.000
_cell.length_c   1.000
_cell.angle_alpha   90.00
_cell.angle_beta   90.00
_cell.angle_gamma   90.00
#
_symmetry.space_group_name_H-M   'P 1'
#
loop_
_entity.id
_entity.type
_entity.pdbx_description
1 polymer ?
#
loop_
_entity_poly.entity_id
_entity_poly.type
_entity_poly.pdbx_seq_one_letter_code
_entity_poly.pdbx_strand_id
1 'polypeptide(L)'
;MVYSTCTFSLQEDEAVIEWFLDIYQDMKVCPVERKEGFLPGRPERIAAREELKHCVRIFPHKAKGEGHFAVLLQKGDSVADAEETQRSRESLTKEHKKQLEDSIEDLTITIEERSQKGSFSKKKEYQRNKSDKKKGKSGREKFEKASQGQTVQKADMQTKEFLSHLPFEEGRYVSHNNQISFEPLWIESLSKLRIVHKGVAVCEIKQKTALSHQLALCLRDEDFDQVINFQAADPQVIRYLKGESIQTDMAYRGNVLVCVDGFGLGWCQGSGTTLLKNKYYPGWRYQ
;
A
#
# COMPACT_ATOMS: atom_id res chain seq x y z
N MET A 1 1.25 18.96 2.83
CA MET A 1 1.71 17.92 3.77
C MET A 1 1.27 18.27 5.18
N VAL A 2 0.89 17.25 5.99
CA VAL A 2 0.63 17.47 7.42
C VAL A 2 1.69 16.70 8.22
N TYR A 3 2.29 17.34 9.21
CA TYR A 3 3.11 16.69 10.22
C TYR A 3 2.37 16.74 11.55
N SER A 4 2.35 15.66 12.29
CA SER A 4 1.71 15.62 13.60
C SER A 4 2.41 14.64 14.54
N THR A 5 2.34 14.93 15.83
CA THR A 5 2.88 14.09 16.92
C THR A 5 1.90 14.02 18.07
N CYS A 6 2.10 13.03 18.95
CA CYS A 6 1.38 12.90 20.22
C CYS A 6 2.23 13.38 21.41
N THR A 7 3.38 14.01 21.18
CA THR A 7 4.28 14.53 22.21
C THR A 7 3.99 16.01 22.50
N PHE A 8 4.50 16.50 23.63
CA PHE A 8 4.51 17.92 23.99
C PHE A 8 5.92 18.53 23.95
N SER A 9 6.89 17.74 23.47
CA SER A 9 8.30 18.12 23.39
C SER A 9 8.50 19.15 22.28
N LEU A 10 9.04 20.31 22.61
CA LEU A 10 9.40 21.33 21.62
C LEU A 10 10.43 20.83 20.62
N GLN A 11 11.31 19.91 21.05
CA GLN A 11 12.34 19.31 20.21
C GLN A 11 11.76 18.37 19.15
N GLU A 12 10.63 17.72 19.44
CA GLU A 12 9.95 16.81 18.52
C GLU A 12 8.84 17.50 17.72
N ASP A 13 8.46 18.69 18.12
CA ASP A 13 7.40 19.50 17.53
C ASP A 13 7.99 20.65 16.69
N GLU A 14 8.06 21.86 17.25
CA GLU A 14 8.52 23.06 16.53
C GLU A 14 9.96 22.95 16.03
N ALA A 15 10.88 22.32 16.77
CA ALA A 15 12.27 22.21 16.35
C ALA A 15 12.44 21.29 15.12
N VAL A 16 11.62 20.26 14.99
CA VAL A 16 11.61 19.41 13.78
C VAL A 16 11.13 20.23 12.57
N ILE A 17 10.11 21.06 12.73
CA ILE A 17 9.59 21.89 11.65
C ILE A 17 10.59 22.99 11.28
N GLU A 18 11.24 23.63 12.26
CA GLU A 18 12.30 24.61 12.01
C GLU A 18 13.42 23.99 11.18
N TRP A 19 13.95 22.84 11.62
CA TRP A 19 14.97 22.07 10.89
C TRP A 19 14.49 21.69 9.48
N PHE A 20 13.24 21.26 9.32
CA PHE A 20 12.68 20.89 8.02
C PHE A 20 12.62 22.08 7.06
N LEU A 21 12.18 23.25 7.55
CA LEU A 21 12.10 24.47 6.74
C LEU A 21 13.47 25.07 6.41
N ASP A 22 14.50 24.79 7.20
CA ASP A 22 15.88 25.16 6.88
C ASP A 22 16.42 24.34 5.69
N ILE A 23 16.03 23.07 5.58
CA ILE A 23 16.44 22.22 4.48
C ILE A 23 15.59 22.49 3.23
N TYR A 24 14.27 22.63 3.40
CA TYR A 24 13.31 22.79 2.31
C TYR A 24 12.75 24.21 2.30
N GLN A 25 13.55 25.14 1.77
CA GLN A 25 13.23 26.57 1.75
C GLN A 25 12.03 26.94 0.86
N ASP A 26 11.61 26.03 -0.02
CA ASP A 26 10.41 26.14 -0.84
C ASP A 26 9.12 25.73 -0.09
N MET A 27 9.26 25.25 1.15
CA MET A 27 8.12 24.91 2.01
C MET A 27 7.76 26.07 2.94
N LYS A 28 6.48 26.20 3.25
CA LYS A 28 5.95 27.21 4.18
C LYS A 28 4.90 26.60 5.11
N VAL A 29 4.77 27.19 6.30
CA VAL A 29 3.69 26.82 7.23
C VAL A 29 2.41 27.53 6.82
N CYS A 30 1.33 26.76 6.66
CA CYS A 30 0.01 27.31 6.39
C CYS A 30 -0.77 27.52 7.68
N PRO A 31 -1.46 28.65 7.83
CA PRO A 31 -2.37 28.87 8.94
C PRO A 31 -3.53 27.86 8.87
N VAL A 32 -3.89 27.31 10.03
CA VAL A 32 -5.02 26.41 10.20
C VAL A 32 -6.05 27.09 11.08
N GLU A 33 -7.34 26.99 10.71
CA GLU A 33 -8.43 27.43 11.55
C GLU A 33 -8.41 26.67 12.88
N ARG A 34 -8.33 27.43 13.99
CA ARG A 34 -8.26 26.83 15.32
C ARG A 34 -9.65 26.71 15.94
N LYS A 35 -9.95 25.51 16.41
CA LYS A 35 -11.12 25.25 17.24
C LYS A 35 -10.87 25.68 18.68
N GLU A 36 -11.93 25.79 19.46
CA GLU A 36 -11.83 26.04 20.89
C GLU A 36 -10.91 25.03 21.59
N GLY A 37 -10.01 25.51 22.44
CA GLY A 37 -9.02 24.70 23.13
C GLY A 37 -7.73 24.41 22.35
N PHE A 38 -7.65 24.79 21.05
CA PHE A 38 -6.43 24.68 20.26
C PHE A 38 -5.53 25.88 20.47
N LEU A 39 -4.27 25.63 20.84
CA LEU A 39 -3.28 26.66 21.12
C LEU A 39 -2.29 26.82 19.96
N PRO A 40 -1.65 27.99 19.80
CA PRO A 40 -0.58 28.17 18.81
C PRO A 40 0.67 27.39 19.18
N GLY A 41 1.53 27.17 18.17
CA GLY A 41 2.93 26.78 18.39
C GLY A 41 3.68 27.79 19.23
N ARG A 42 4.83 27.38 19.75
CA ARG A 42 5.63 28.15 20.71
C ARG A 42 7.07 28.39 20.23
N PRO A 43 7.27 29.05 19.06
CA PRO A 43 8.59 29.25 18.48
C PRO A 43 9.52 30.07 19.39
N GLU A 44 8.98 30.95 20.20
CA GLU A 44 9.73 31.75 21.15
C GLU A 44 10.50 30.95 22.22
N ARG A 45 10.07 29.71 22.45
CA ARG A 45 10.71 28.79 23.42
C ARG A 45 12.02 28.20 22.91
N ILE A 46 12.22 28.19 21.59
CA ILE A 46 13.38 27.58 20.92
C ILE A 46 14.05 28.56 19.95
N ALA A 47 13.68 29.85 20.01
CA ALA A 47 14.18 30.90 19.11
C ALA A 47 13.98 30.57 17.63
N ALA A 48 12.87 29.89 17.29
CA ALA A 48 12.51 29.51 15.93
C ALA A 48 11.72 30.62 15.21
N ARG A 49 11.49 30.47 13.92
CA ARG A 49 10.77 31.43 13.07
C ARG A 49 9.33 31.64 13.51
N GLU A 50 8.87 32.88 13.42
CA GLU A 50 7.53 33.31 13.87
C GLU A 50 6.38 32.56 13.22
N GLU A 51 6.54 32.11 11.96
CA GLU A 51 5.49 31.38 11.26
C GLU A 51 5.08 30.07 11.95
N LEU A 52 5.93 29.51 12.82
CA LEU A 52 5.59 28.32 13.61
C LEU A 52 4.46 28.57 14.64
N LYS A 53 4.06 29.82 14.85
CA LYS A 53 2.83 30.16 15.58
C LYS A 53 1.58 29.64 14.89
N HIS A 54 1.65 29.35 13.58
CA HIS A 54 0.55 28.73 12.83
C HIS A 54 0.40 27.24 13.12
N CYS A 55 1.37 26.59 13.74
CA CYS A 55 1.22 25.24 14.26
C CYS A 55 0.10 25.17 15.31
N VAL A 56 -0.46 23.99 15.49
CA VAL A 56 -1.53 23.73 16.45
C VAL A 56 -1.03 22.82 17.56
N ARG A 57 -1.23 23.25 18.81
CA ARG A 57 -1.02 22.44 20.00
C ARG A 57 -2.35 22.16 20.69
N ILE A 58 -2.62 20.89 20.94
CA ILE A 58 -3.81 20.41 21.62
C ILE A 58 -3.39 19.77 22.94
N PHE A 59 -3.90 20.32 24.05
CA PHE A 59 -3.60 19.80 25.38
C PHE A 59 -4.86 19.20 26.01
N PRO A 60 -4.78 18.05 26.72
CA PRO A 60 -5.93 17.37 27.29
C PRO A 60 -6.73 18.20 28.30
N HIS A 61 -6.08 19.17 28.95
CA HIS A 61 -6.75 20.09 29.89
C HIS A 61 -7.44 21.28 29.22
N LYS A 62 -7.32 21.46 27.91
CA LYS A 62 -7.95 22.52 27.10
C LYS A 62 -8.96 21.99 26.11
N ALA A 63 -8.77 20.78 25.61
CA ALA A 63 -9.69 20.12 24.68
C ALA A 63 -9.90 18.66 25.12
N LYS A 64 -11.08 18.13 24.85
CA LYS A 64 -11.37 16.71 25.12
C LYS A 64 -10.57 15.84 24.16
N GLY A 65 -9.81 14.89 24.66
CA GLY A 65 -9.03 13.94 23.89
C GLY A 65 -7.60 13.83 24.37
N GLU A 66 -6.78 13.17 23.58
CA GLU A 66 -5.33 13.09 23.79
C GLU A 66 -4.62 14.37 23.35
N GLY A 67 -3.38 14.55 23.80
CA GLY A 67 -2.58 15.68 23.34
C GLY A 67 -2.02 15.44 21.96
N HIS A 68 -1.94 16.53 21.16
CA HIS A 68 -1.36 16.49 19.82
C HIS A 68 -0.65 17.79 19.49
N PHE A 69 0.33 17.65 18.62
CA PHE A 69 0.89 18.75 17.82
C PHE A 69 0.57 18.49 16.35
N ALA A 70 0.25 19.53 15.60
CA ALA A 70 0.02 19.41 14.17
C ALA A 70 0.43 20.69 13.43
N VAL A 71 0.93 20.52 12.21
CA VAL A 71 1.25 21.63 11.30
C VAL A 71 0.85 21.26 9.87
N LEU A 72 0.30 22.24 9.16
CA LEU A 72 0.04 22.15 7.73
C LEU A 72 1.18 22.85 6.98
N LEU A 73 1.84 22.11 6.11
CA LEU A 73 2.94 22.58 5.27
C LEU A 73 2.52 22.57 3.80
N GLN A 74 2.86 23.62 3.09
CA GLN A 74 2.62 23.74 1.65
C GLN A 74 3.93 24.03 0.94
N LYS A 75 4.16 23.37 -0.19
CA LYS A 75 5.22 23.72 -1.12
C LYS A 75 4.87 25.02 -1.82
N GLY A 76 5.78 26.00 -1.79
CA GLY A 76 5.58 27.25 -2.52
C GLY A 76 5.82 27.06 -4.01
N ASP A 77 5.05 27.77 -4.82
CA ASP A 77 5.34 27.94 -6.24
C ASP A 77 6.41 29.04 -6.36
N SER A 78 7.68 28.67 -6.40
CA SER A 78 8.73 29.61 -6.76
C SER A 78 8.66 29.82 -8.28
N VAL A 79 8.23 30.99 -8.70
CA VAL A 79 8.08 31.37 -10.12
C VAL A 79 9.46 31.38 -10.83
N ALA A 80 10.57 31.49 -10.11
CA ALA A 80 11.93 31.51 -10.66
C ALA A 80 12.48 30.11 -11.00
N ASP A 81 12.00 29.05 -10.33
CA ASP A 81 12.49 27.69 -10.53
C ASP A 81 11.60 26.84 -11.46
N ALA A 82 10.48 27.40 -11.92
CA ALA A 82 9.48 26.64 -12.68
C ALA A 82 10.07 26.09 -14.00
N GLU A 83 10.90 26.86 -14.72
CA GLU A 83 11.45 26.42 -16.02
C GLU A 83 12.63 25.44 -15.84
N GLU A 84 13.52 25.65 -14.88
CA GLU A 84 14.66 24.79 -14.61
C GLU A 84 14.22 23.51 -13.89
N THR A 85 13.29 23.63 -12.94
CA THR A 85 12.66 22.50 -12.26
C THR A 85 11.80 21.68 -13.24
N GLN A 86 11.13 22.31 -14.19
CA GLN A 86 10.31 21.61 -15.18
C GLN A 86 11.19 20.82 -16.17
N ARG A 87 12.29 21.39 -16.66
CA ARG A 87 13.27 20.67 -17.49
C ARG A 87 13.94 19.51 -16.75
N SER A 88 14.32 19.72 -15.49
CA SER A 88 14.90 18.68 -14.65
C SER A 88 13.87 17.59 -14.31
N ARG A 89 12.61 17.94 -14.03
CA ARG A 89 11.52 16.98 -13.85
C ARG A 89 11.23 16.18 -15.12
N GLU A 90 11.18 16.82 -16.29
CA GLU A 90 10.93 16.13 -17.54
C GLU A 90 12.04 15.15 -17.91
N SER A 91 13.31 15.47 -17.65
CA SER A 91 14.43 14.55 -17.87
C SER A 91 14.42 13.38 -16.88
N LEU A 92 14.20 13.65 -15.59
CA LEU A 92 14.07 12.64 -14.54
C LEU A 92 12.85 11.74 -14.79
N THR A 93 11.72 12.32 -15.20
CA THR A 93 10.51 11.56 -15.53
C THR A 93 10.73 10.61 -16.70
N LYS A 94 11.48 11.03 -17.73
CA LYS A 94 11.82 10.15 -18.87
C LYS A 94 12.72 8.99 -18.46
N GLU A 95 13.71 9.25 -17.61
CA GLU A 95 14.62 8.22 -17.10
C GLU A 95 13.88 7.24 -16.19
N HIS A 96 13.05 7.73 -15.26
CA HIS A 96 12.22 6.91 -14.38
C HIS A 96 11.22 6.07 -15.17
N LYS A 97 10.58 6.66 -16.19
CA LYS A 97 9.67 5.92 -17.06
C LYS A 97 10.37 4.79 -17.80
N LYS A 98 11.56 5.05 -18.32
CA LYS A 98 12.38 4.01 -18.96
C LYS A 98 12.77 2.90 -17.98
N GLN A 99 13.19 3.23 -16.74
CA GLN A 99 13.51 2.24 -15.70
C GLN A 99 12.30 1.39 -15.33
N LEU A 100 11.11 1.99 -15.30
CA LEU A 100 9.86 1.26 -15.05
C LEU A 100 9.54 0.29 -16.20
N GLU A 101 9.65 0.75 -17.46
CA GLU A 101 9.47 -0.06 -18.66
C GLU A 101 10.47 -1.23 -18.70
N ASP A 102 11.76 -0.96 -18.46
CA ASP A 102 12.81 -1.97 -18.39
C ASP A 102 12.50 -3.01 -17.27
N SER A 103 12.00 -2.57 -16.12
CA SER A 103 11.63 -3.48 -15.03
C SER A 103 10.44 -4.40 -15.37
N ILE A 104 9.50 -3.92 -16.19
CA ILE A 104 8.38 -4.73 -16.66
C ILE A 104 8.88 -5.77 -17.69
N GLU A 105 9.79 -5.35 -18.58
CA GLU A 105 10.35 -6.26 -19.60
C GLU A 105 11.19 -7.38 -18.98
N ASP A 106 11.97 -7.07 -17.95
CA ASP A 106 12.83 -8.03 -17.26
C ASP A 106 12.12 -8.84 -16.18
N LEU A 107 10.82 -8.58 -15.94
CA LEU A 107 10.06 -9.22 -14.88
C LEU A 107 9.98 -10.73 -15.07
N THR A 108 10.57 -11.46 -14.13
CA THR A 108 10.63 -12.91 -14.10
C THR A 108 9.73 -13.44 -12.98
N ILE A 109 8.86 -14.38 -13.29
CA ILE A 109 7.92 -14.98 -12.35
C ILE A 109 8.30 -16.41 -12.08
N THR A 110 8.37 -16.79 -10.81
CA THR A 110 8.59 -18.18 -10.40
C THR A 110 7.24 -18.85 -10.20
N ILE A 111 6.91 -19.84 -11.04
CA ILE A 111 5.67 -20.60 -10.93
C ILE A 111 5.99 -21.91 -10.20
N GLU A 112 5.35 -22.15 -9.06
CA GLU A 112 5.36 -23.46 -8.40
C GLU A 112 4.35 -24.37 -9.10
N GLU A 113 4.84 -25.35 -9.85
CA GLU A 113 4.00 -26.44 -10.39
C GLU A 113 3.55 -27.32 -9.22
N ARG A 114 2.29 -27.15 -8.80
CA ARG A 114 1.64 -28.16 -7.97
C ARG A 114 1.41 -29.40 -8.81
N SER A 115 2.25 -30.39 -8.65
CA SER A 115 2.00 -31.73 -9.18
C SER A 115 0.63 -32.21 -8.70
N GLN A 116 -0.33 -32.35 -9.64
CA GLN A 116 -1.59 -33.01 -9.39
C GLN A 116 -1.33 -34.49 -9.14
N LYS A 117 -1.05 -34.86 -7.90
CA LYS A 117 -1.22 -36.25 -7.47
C LYS A 117 -2.64 -36.38 -6.99
N GLY A 118 -3.41 -37.11 -7.83
CA GLY A 118 -4.80 -37.43 -7.60
C GLY A 118 -5.05 -38.05 -6.22
N SER A 119 -6.02 -37.46 -5.53
CA SER A 119 -6.57 -38.02 -4.31
C SER A 119 -7.44 -39.24 -4.64
N PHE A 120 -6.88 -40.42 -4.52
CA PHE A 120 -7.71 -41.62 -4.32
C PHE A 120 -7.97 -41.76 -2.83
N SER A 121 -9.21 -41.53 -2.45
CA SER A 121 -9.70 -41.75 -1.08
C SER A 121 -9.60 -43.26 -0.75
N LYS A 122 -8.93 -43.60 0.32
CA LYS A 122 -9.20 -44.84 1.08
C LYS A 122 -9.49 -44.47 2.53
N LYS A 123 -10.74 -44.61 2.90
CA LYS A 123 -11.17 -44.81 4.27
C LYS A 123 -10.30 -45.88 4.91
N LYS A 124 -9.68 -45.60 6.06
CA LYS A 124 -9.26 -46.63 6.99
C LYS A 124 -9.63 -46.20 8.43
N GLU A 125 -10.32 -47.15 8.98
CA GLU A 125 -10.85 -47.38 10.29
C GLU A 125 -9.88 -47.06 11.45
N TYR A 126 -10.49 -46.54 12.51
CA TYR A 126 -9.90 -46.38 13.84
C TYR A 126 -9.65 -47.74 14.46
N GLN A 127 -8.42 -48.08 14.78
CA GLN A 127 -8.11 -49.00 15.88
C GLN A 127 -7.01 -48.42 16.80
N ARG A 128 -7.44 -48.24 18.06
CA ARG A 128 -6.60 -47.96 19.23
C ARG A 128 -5.74 -49.17 19.54
N ASN A 129 -4.43 -48.97 19.74
CA ASN A 129 -3.72 -49.78 20.72
C ASN A 129 -2.55 -49.02 21.39
N LYS A 130 -2.46 -49.24 22.66
CA LYS A 130 -1.49 -48.72 23.65
C LYS A 130 -0.18 -49.49 23.63
N SER A 131 0.82 -48.82 24.23
CA SER A 131 2.10 -49.29 24.81
C SER A 131 3.20 -49.62 23.76
N ASP A 132 4.44 -49.11 23.84
CA ASP A 132 5.42 -49.19 24.92
C ASP A 132 6.64 -48.30 24.63
N LYS A 133 7.25 -47.86 25.72
CA LYS A 133 8.55 -47.18 25.78
C LYS A 133 9.71 -48.06 25.27
N LYS A 134 10.65 -47.48 24.48
CA LYS A 134 12.07 -47.68 24.73
C LYS A 134 12.97 -46.67 24.01
N LYS A 135 13.99 -46.27 24.71
CA LYS A 135 15.13 -45.39 24.38
C LYS A 135 16.00 -45.91 23.21
N GLY A 136 16.55 -44.97 22.44
CA GLY A 136 17.81 -45.30 21.74
C GLY A 136 18.22 -44.35 20.63
N LYS A 137 19.17 -43.46 20.92
CA LYS A 137 20.29 -42.98 20.10
C LYS A 137 20.08 -42.47 18.66
N SER A 138 20.37 -41.16 18.51
CA SER A 138 21.34 -40.61 17.55
C SER A 138 21.26 -41.14 16.10
N GLY A 139 20.67 -40.35 15.24
CA GLY A 139 20.82 -40.44 13.79
C GLY A 139 20.51 -39.09 13.19
N ARG A 140 21.58 -38.32 12.92
CA ARG A 140 21.48 -37.01 12.23
C ARG A 140 21.30 -37.31 10.74
N GLU A 141 20.08 -37.65 10.34
CA GLU A 141 19.74 -37.75 8.92
C GLU A 141 19.61 -36.33 8.35
N LYS A 142 20.53 -36.02 7.45
CA LYS A 142 20.42 -34.91 6.50
C LYS A 142 19.15 -35.14 5.68
N PHE A 143 18.11 -34.38 5.96
CA PHE A 143 17.04 -34.19 5.00
C PHE A 143 17.61 -33.37 3.82
N GLU A 144 18.00 -34.06 2.77
CA GLU A 144 18.10 -33.46 1.45
C GLU A 144 16.67 -33.02 1.06
N LYS A 145 16.41 -31.72 1.16
CA LYS A 145 15.24 -31.13 0.51
C LYS A 145 15.40 -31.37 -0.98
N ALA A 146 14.62 -32.32 -1.50
CA ALA A 146 14.37 -32.39 -2.93
C ALA A 146 13.93 -31.00 -3.39
N SER A 147 14.75 -30.36 -4.20
CA SER A 147 14.41 -29.13 -4.89
C SER A 147 13.24 -29.46 -5.83
N GLN A 148 12.04 -29.11 -5.41
CA GLN A 148 10.91 -29.06 -6.33
C GLN A 148 11.33 -28.06 -7.43
N GLY A 149 11.31 -28.51 -8.67
CA GLY A 149 11.71 -27.71 -9.82
C GLY A 149 10.85 -26.44 -9.89
N GLN A 150 11.45 -25.31 -9.53
CA GLN A 150 10.87 -24.00 -9.71
C GLN A 150 11.08 -23.64 -11.19
N THR A 151 10.01 -23.57 -11.95
CA THR A 151 10.09 -23.07 -13.32
C THR A 151 10.01 -21.55 -13.27
N VAL A 152 11.12 -20.91 -13.66
CA VAL A 152 11.20 -19.45 -13.78
C VAL A 152 10.74 -19.07 -15.18
N GLN A 153 9.65 -18.32 -15.28
CA GLN A 153 9.12 -17.83 -16.56
C GLN A 153 9.10 -16.30 -16.57
N LYS A 154 9.32 -15.70 -17.74
CA LYS A 154 9.04 -14.26 -17.90
C LYS A 154 7.55 -14.01 -17.73
N ALA A 155 7.19 -12.82 -17.22
CA ALA A 155 5.81 -12.39 -17.15
C ALA A 155 5.16 -12.48 -18.54
N ASP A 156 3.91 -12.96 -18.59
CA ASP A 156 3.18 -13.02 -19.83
C ASP A 156 2.84 -11.61 -20.35
N MET A 157 2.47 -11.53 -21.64
CA MET A 157 2.20 -10.26 -22.30
C MET A 157 1.01 -9.52 -21.66
N GLN A 158 -0.01 -10.24 -21.19
CA GLN A 158 -1.17 -9.65 -20.53
C GLN A 158 -0.80 -9.03 -19.17
N THR A 159 0.08 -9.69 -18.40
CA THR A 159 0.58 -9.16 -17.13
C THR A 159 1.40 -7.90 -17.37
N LYS A 160 2.29 -7.89 -18.38
CA LYS A 160 3.11 -6.73 -18.71
C LYS A 160 2.26 -5.53 -19.14
N GLU A 161 1.30 -5.76 -20.02
CA GLU A 161 0.34 -4.77 -20.48
C GLU A 161 -0.45 -4.18 -19.30
N PHE A 162 -0.97 -5.03 -18.41
CA PHE A 162 -1.65 -4.58 -17.20
C PHE A 162 -0.75 -3.68 -16.33
N LEU A 163 0.49 -4.08 -16.07
CA LEU A 163 1.42 -3.32 -15.24
C LEU A 163 1.77 -1.94 -15.85
N SER A 164 1.86 -1.85 -17.17
CA SER A 164 2.16 -0.59 -17.87
C SER A 164 1.04 0.44 -17.83
N HIS A 165 -0.21 0.01 -17.53
CA HIS A 165 -1.37 0.90 -17.40
C HIS A 165 -1.59 1.39 -15.96
N LEU A 166 -0.86 0.86 -14.98
CA LEU A 166 -0.99 1.32 -13.61
C LEU A 166 -0.36 2.72 -13.43
N PRO A 167 -0.94 3.58 -12.57
CA PRO A 167 -0.50 4.97 -12.38
C PRO A 167 0.74 5.07 -11.49
N PHE A 168 1.66 4.12 -11.61
CA PHE A 168 2.89 4.13 -10.83
C PHE A 168 4.04 4.71 -11.66
N GLU A 169 4.70 5.69 -11.05
CA GLU A 169 5.87 6.36 -11.59
C GLU A 169 7.06 6.15 -10.64
N GLU A 170 8.23 6.61 -10.94
CA GLU A 170 9.40 6.64 -10.04
C GLU A 170 9.67 5.35 -9.24
N GLY A 171 9.54 4.20 -9.89
CA GLY A 171 9.72 2.90 -9.25
C GLY A 171 10.04 1.79 -10.24
N ARG A 172 10.04 0.58 -9.72
CA ARG A 172 10.21 -0.64 -10.52
C ARG A 172 9.30 -1.75 -10.04
N TYR A 173 8.96 -2.67 -10.94
CA TYR A 173 8.28 -3.90 -10.58
C TYR A 173 9.29 -4.99 -10.21
N VAL A 174 9.02 -5.66 -9.08
CA VAL A 174 9.87 -6.74 -8.56
C VAL A 174 9.00 -7.96 -8.31
N SER A 175 9.48 -9.13 -8.74
CA SER A 175 8.84 -10.40 -8.44
C SER A 175 9.55 -11.11 -7.30
N HIS A 176 8.80 -11.55 -6.30
CA HIS A 176 9.29 -12.42 -5.24
C HIS A 176 8.32 -13.60 -5.09
N ASN A 177 8.81 -14.81 -5.34
CA ASN A 177 7.96 -15.99 -5.54
C ASN A 177 6.93 -15.71 -6.64
N ASN A 178 5.63 -15.85 -6.34
CA ASN A 178 4.56 -15.59 -7.28
C ASN A 178 3.93 -14.19 -7.13
N GLN A 179 4.49 -13.34 -6.28
CA GLN A 179 3.97 -12.01 -6.01
C GLN A 179 4.75 -10.95 -6.78
N ILE A 180 4.04 -10.07 -7.47
CA ILE A 180 4.58 -8.86 -8.08
C ILE A 180 4.29 -7.69 -7.16
N SER A 181 5.32 -6.90 -6.88
CA SER A 181 5.24 -5.67 -6.08
C SER A 181 5.86 -4.51 -6.86
N PHE A 182 5.35 -3.30 -6.66
CA PHE A 182 5.96 -2.06 -7.11
C PHE A 182 6.83 -1.50 -5.97
N GLU A 183 8.11 -1.29 -6.23
CA GLU A 183 9.07 -0.71 -5.29
C GLU A 183 9.48 0.69 -5.77
N PRO A 184 9.27 1.77 -4.97
CA PRO A 184 9.78 3.11 -5.30
C PRO A 184 11.31 3.12 -5.35
N LEU A 185 11.90 3.91 -6.27
CA LEU A 185 13.36 4.00 -6.44
C LEU A 185 14.09 4.47 -5.18
N TRP A 186 13.50 5.41 -4.44
CA TRP A 186 14.10 5.95 -3.21
C TRP A 186 14.32 4.90 -2.10
N ILE A 187 13.65 3.74 -2.18
CA ILE A 187 13.76 2.70 -1.15
C ILE A 187 15.18 2.10 -1.08
N GLU A 188 15.96 2.19 -2.17
CA GLU A 188 17.35 1.73 -2.19
C GLU A 188 18.26 2.56 -1.27
N SER A 189 17.94 3.85 -1.08
CA SER A 189 18.67 4.73 -0.17
C SER A 189 18.56 4.29 1.30
N LEU A 190 17.57 3.46 1.60
CA LEU A 190 17.29 2.94 2.96
C LEU A 190 17.98 1.60 3.26
N SER A 191 19.02 1.24 2.53
CA SER A 191 19.71 -0.07 2.63
C SER A 191 20.23 -0.42 4.05
N LYS A 192 20.41 0.58 4.92
CA LYS A 192 20.85 0.40 6.32
C LYS A 192 19.69 0.10 7.28
N LEU A 193 18.44 0.22 6.84
CA LEU A 193 17.26 0.00 7.67
C LEU A 193 16.72 -1.42 7.48
N ARG A 194 16.13 -1.98 8.54
CA ARG A 194 15.35 -3.20 8.44
C ARG A 194 13.98 -2.84 7.85
N ILE A 195 13.79 -3.08 6.57
CA ILE A 195 12.53 -2.81 5.87
C ILE A 195 11.62 -4.03 6.02
N VAL A 196 10.40 -3.83 6.50
CA VAL A 196 9.38 -4.87 6.68
C VAL A 196 8.60 -5.09 5.37
N HIS A 197 8.23 -4.01 4.69
CA HIS A 197 7.58 -4.02 3.38
C HIS A 197 8.25 -3.02 2.45
N LYS A 198 8.52 -3.45 1.22
CA LYS A 198 9.08 -2.60 0.18
C LYS A 198 7.99 -2.31 -0.84
N GLY A 199 7.43 -1.10 -0.76
CA GLY A 199 6.44 -0.67 -1.74
C GLY A 199 5.07 -1.35 -1.62
N VAL A 200 4.38 -1.50 -2.75
CA VAL A 200 3.00 -1.95 -2.87
C VAL A 200 2.93 -3.33 -3.50
N ALA A 201 2.28 -4.29 -2.85
CA ALA A 201 1.96 -5.55 -3.50
C ALA A 201 0.90 -5.30 -4.59
N VAL A 202 1.19 -5.69 -5.83
CA VAL A 202 0.31 -5.45 -6.99
C VAL A 202 -0.59 -6.64 -7.24
N CYS A 203 -0.01 -7.80 -7.47
CA CYS A 203 -0.78 -9.02 -7.74
C CYS A 203 0.00 -10.28 -7.38
N GLU A 204 -0.72 -11.38 -7.26
CA GLU A 204 -0.16 -12.72 -7.12
C GLU A 204 -0.50 -13.53 -8.36
N ILE A 205 0.53 -14.10 -9.00
CA ILE A 205 0.41 -14.95 -10.18
C ILE A 205 0.17 -16.39 -9.74
N LYS A 206 -1.02 -16.87 -10.02
CA LYS A 206 -1.45 -18.26 -9.82
C LYS A 206 -1.99 -18.79 -11.15
N GLN A 207 -2.86 -19.79 -11.12
CA GLN A 207 -3.62 -20.20 -12.31
C GLN A 207 -4.44 -19.03 -12.91
N LYS A 208 -4.83 -18.06 -12.07
CA LYS A 208 -5.41 -16.76 -12.46
C LYS A 208 -4.73 -15.69 -11.64
N THR A 209 -4.37 -14.58 -12.27
CA THR A 209 -3.82 -13.41 -11.60
C THR A 209 -4.81 -12.87 -10.57
N ALA A 210 -4.38 -12.80 -9.33
CA ALA A 210 -5.15 -12.27 -8.22
C ALA A 210 -4.61 -10.89 -7.82
N LEU A 211 -5.39 -9.83 -8.06
CA LEU A 211 -5.02 -8.47 -7.66
C LEU A 211 -4.99 -8.34 -6.14
N SER A 212 -4.01 -7.62 -5.64
CA SER A 212 -3.87 -7.40 -4.20
C SER A 212 -4.86 -6.36 -3.70
N HIS A 213 -5.20 -6.41 -2.43
CA HIS A 213 -6.01 -5.36 -1.81
C HIS A 213 -5.24 -4.03 -1.70
N GLN A 214 -3.92 -4.10 -1.49
CA GLN A 214 -3.06 -2.91 -1.44
C GLN A 214 -3.10 -2.13 -2.75
N LEU A 215 -3.12 -2.81 -3.89
CA LEU A 215 -3.28 -2.16 -5.19
C LEU A 215 -4.58 -1.36 -5.24
N ALA A 216 -5.71 -1.95 -4.83
CA ALA A 216 -6.99 -1.23 -4.84
C ALA A 216 -6.94 0.08 -4.06
N LEU A 217 -6.26 0.09 -2.89
CA LEU A 217 -6.13 1.29 -2.05
C LEU A 217 -5.21 2.37 -2.64
N CYS A 218 -4.42 2.03 -3.64
CA CYS A 218 -3.53 2.97 -4.34
C CYS A 218 -4.17 3.58 -5.60
N LEU A 219 -5.29 3.00 -6.07
CA LEU A 219 -5.96 3.42 -7.32
C LEU A 219 -7.10 4.40 -7.03
N ARG A 220 -7.38 5.20 -8.06
CA ARG A 220 -8.58 6.04 -8.17
C ARG A 220 -9.55 5.45 -9.19
N ASP A 221 -10.74 6.00 -9.26
CA ASP A 221 -11.76 5.59 -10.22
C ASP A 221 -11.32 5.79 -11.69
N GLU A 222 -10.44 6.75 -11.96
CA GLU A 222 -9.85 6.99 -13.29
C GLU A 222 -8.74 6.01 -13.69
N ASP A 223 -8.21 5.26 -12.73
CA ASP A 223 -7.03 4.37 -12.92
C ASP A 223 -7.41 2.95 -13.35
N PHE A 224 -8.69 2.63 -13.48
CA PHE A 224 -9.14 1.27 -13.77
C PHE A 224 -10.38 1.24 -14.66
N ASP A 225 -10.45 0.33 -15.63
CA ASP A 225 -11.52 0.29 -16.64
C ASP A 225 -12.91 -0.06 -16.07
N GLN A 226 -12.95 -1.01 -15.13
CA GLN A 226 -14.20 -1.48 -14.52
C GLN A 226 -14.29 -0.99 -13.08
N VAL A 227 -15.08 0.05 -12.87
CA VAL A 227 -15.20 0.75 -11.58
C VAL A 227 -16.65 0.84 -11.15
N ILE A 228 -16.86 0.75 -9.84
CA ILE A 228 -18.07 1.19 -9.16
C ILE A 228 -17.66 2.24 -8.15
N ASN A 229 -18.14 3.47 -8.31
CA ASN A 229 -17.83 4.57 -7.42
C ASN A 229 -19.08 4.95 -6.62
N PHE A 230 -19.04 4.72 -5.32
CA PHE A 230 -20.09 5.08 -4.37
C PHE A 230 -19.80 6.44 -3.74
N GLN A 231 -20.83 7.13 -3.31
CA GLN A 231 -20.67 8.23 -2.36
C GLN A 231 -20.48 7.66 -0.95
N ALA A 232 -19.73 8.36 -0.08
CA ALA A 232 -19.44 7.88 1.28
C ALA A 232 -20.72 7.60 2.11
N ALA A 233 -21.81 8.31 1.85
CA ALA A 233 -23.09 8.11 2.52
C ALA A 233 -23.94 6.96 1.94
N ASP A 234 -23.50 6.31 0.85
CA ASP A 234 -24.27 5.24 0.21
C ASP A 234 -24.30 4.00 1.13
N PRO A 235 -25.50 3.45 1.44
CA PRO A 235 -25.64 2.25 2.25
C PRO A 235 -24.89 1.02 1.69
N GLN A 236 -24.63 0.98 0.37
CA GLN A 236 -23.88 -0.10 -0.25
C GLN A 236 -22.42 -0.14 0.21
N VAL A 237 -21.83 0.98 0.64
CA VAL A 237 -20.49 1.04 1.21
C VAL A 237 -20.42 0.15 2.46
N ILE A 238 -21.38 0.28 3.38
CA ILE A 238 -21.43 -0.54 4.60
C ILE A 238 -21.65 -2.02 4.27
N ARG A 239 -22.51 -2.33 3.30
CA ARG A 239 -22.71 -3.71 2.82
C ARG A 239 -21.42 -4.29 2.25
N TYR A 240 -20.68 -3.49 1.46
CA TYR A 240 -19.38 -3.90 0.94
C TYR A 240 -18.38 -4.17 2.06
N LEU A 241 -18.26 -3.27 3.04
CA LEU A 241 -17.37 -3.46 4.19
C LEU A 241 -17.73 -4.68 5.06
N LYS A 242 -19.01 -5.06 5.11
CA LYS A 242 -19.46 -6.31 5.74
C LYS A 242 -19.13 -7.57 4.93
N GLY A 243 -18.66 -7.42 3.70
CA GLY A 243 -18.33 -8.54 2.81
C GLY A 243 -19.52 -9.10 2.05
N GLU A 244 -20.64 -8.38 2.01
CA GLU A 244 -21.82 -8.76 1.23
C GLU A 244 -21.59 -8.56 -0.27
N SER A 245 -22.28 -9.33 -1.10
CA SER A 245 -22.29 -9.14 -2.55
C SER A 245 -22.97 -7.82 -2.92
N ILE A 246 -22.48 -7.18 -3.97
CA ILE A 246 -23.01 -5.89 -4.45
C ILE A 246 -23.87 -6.12 -5.68
N GLN A 247 -25.10 -5.61 -5.66
CA GLN A 247 -25.97 -5.57 -6.81
C GLN A 247 -25.72 -4.30 -7.63
N THR A 248 -25.60 -4.43 -8.93
CA THR A 248 -25.34 -3.34 -9.88
C THR A 248 -26.38 -3.34 -11.00
N ASP A 249 -26.47 -2.20 -11.71
CA ASP A 249 -27.38 -2.06 -12.87
C ASP A 249 -26.79 -2.68 -14.14
N MET A 250 -25.46 -2.81 -14.20
CA MET A 250 -24.74 -3.38 -15.35
C MET A 250 -24.08 -4.69 -14.98
N ALA A 251 -23.88 -5.56 -15.98
CA ALA A 251 -23.12 -6.79 -15.83
C ALA A 251 -21.63 -6.53 -16.01
N TYR A 252 -20.83 -6.99 -15.06
CA TYR A 252 -19.37 -6.90 -15.08
C TYR A 252 -18.73 -8.27 -15.23
N ARG A 253 -17.54 -8.32 -15.83
CA ARG A 253 -16.77 -9.56 -15.97
C ARG A 253 -15.33 -9.34 -15.57
N GLY A 254 -14.81 -10.16 -14.66
CA GLY A 254 -13.43 -10.01 -14.15
C GLY A 254 -13.36 -9.15 -12.88
N ASN A 255 -12.23 -8.51 -12.67
CA ASN A 255 -12.00 -7.63 -11.52
C ASN A 255 -12.74 -6.29 -11.71
N VAL A 256 -13.34 -5.81 -10.65
CA VAL A 256 -14.05 -4.53 -10.60
C VAL A 256 -13.50 -3.77 -9.39
N LEU A 257 -12.98 -2.57 -9.62
CA LEU A 257 -12.53 -1.69 -8.55
C LEU A 257 -13.75 -1.06 -7.87
N VAL A 258 -13.82 -1.16 -6.57
CA VAL A 258 -14.84 -0.46 -5.77
C VAL A 258 -14.19 0.78 -5.19
N CYS A 259 -14.76 1.94 -5.50
CA CYS A 259 -14.32 3.24 -5.02
C CYS A 259 -15.38 3.89 -4.13
N VAL A 260 -14.94 4.82 -3.29
CA VAL A 260 -15.78 5.73 -2.52
C VAL A 260 -15.25 7.15 -2.74
N ASP A 261 -16.09 8.04 -3.24
CA ASP A 261 -15.74 9.42 -3.59
C ASP A 261 -14.46 9.50 -4.46
N GLY A 262 -14.31 8.57 -5.44
CA GLY A 262 -13.18 8.49 -6.34
C GLY A 262 -11.96 7.72 -5.79
N PHE A 263 -11.96 7.30 -4.53
CA PHE A 263 -10.82 6.59 -3.91
C PHE A 263 -11.08 5.09 -3.85
N GLY A 264 -10.10 4.29 -4.25
CA GLY A 264 -10.19 2.85 -4.23
C GLY A 264 -10.35 2.28 -2.81
N LEU A 265 -11.37 1.45 -2.61
CA LEU A 265 -11.69 0.78 -1.36
C LEU A 265 -11.34 -0.72 -1.39
N GLY A 266 -11.42 -1.34 -2.56
CA GLY A 266 -11.12 -2.76 -2.72
C GLY A 266 -11.68 -3.34 -4.01
N TRP A 267 -11.78 -4.66 -4.10
CA TRP A 267 -12.17 -5.38 -5.30
C TRP A 267 -13.50 -6.11 -5.17
N CYS A 268 -14.20 -6.18 -6.27
CA CYS A 268 -15.24 -7.17 -6.53
C CYS A 268 -14.88 -8.05 -7.72
N GLN A 269 -15.56 -9.18 -7.88
CA GLN A 269 -15.44 -10.09 -9.00
C GLN A 269 -16.77 -10.23 -9.72
N GLY A 270 -16.80 -9.81 -10.99
CA GLY A 270 -17.93 -10.01 -11.89
C GLY A 270 -17.85 -11.35 -12.63
N SER A 271 -18.98 -11.99 -12.82
CA SER A 271 -19.14 -13.23 -13.58
C SER A 271 -19.92 -13.05 -14.89
N GLY A 272 -20.20 -11.82 -15.31
CA GLY A 272 -21.07 -11.48 -16.43
C GLY A 272 -22.54 -11.32 -16.01
N THR A 273 -22.78 -11.14 -14.72
CA THR A 273 -24.09 -10.84 -14.13
C THR A 273 -24.04 -9.49 -13.42
N THR A 274 -25.21 -8.99 -12.99
CA THR A 274 -25.34 -7.77 -12.19
C THR A 274 -25.02 -7.96 -10.72
N LEU A 275 -24.76 -9.21 -10.27
CA LEU A 275 -24.35 -9.50 -8.90
C LEU A 275 -22.84 -9.72 -8.83
N LEU A 276 -22.15 -8.87 -8.08
CA LEU A 276 -20.71 -8.92 -7.89
C LEU A 276 -20.33 -9.61 -6.60
N LYS A 277 -19.38 -10.53 -6.71
CA LYS A 277 -18.81 -11.22 -5.55
C LYS A 277 -17.82 -10.29 -4.85
N ASN A 278 -18.05 -10.01 -3.60
CA ASN A 278 -17.19 -9.21 -2.75
C ASN A 278 -15.83 -9.90 -2.52
N LYS A 279 -14.74 -9.14 -2.67
CA LYS A 279 -13.36 -9.57 -2.45
C LYS A 279 -12.67 -8.76 -1.36
N TYR A 280 -13.41 -7.96 -0.60
CA TYR A 280 -12.87 -7.23 0.54
C TYR A 280 -12.21 -8.17 1.54
N TYR A 281 -11.07 -7.76 2.09
CA TYR A 281 -10.26 -8.62 2.94
C TYR A 281 -11.06 -9.09 4.18
N PRO A 282 -11.19 -10.41 4.42
CA PRO A 282 -12.06 -10.90 5.49
C PRO A 282 -11.71 -10.40 6.89
N GLY A 283 -10.42 -10.19 7.17
CA GLY A 283 -9.94 -9.70 8.45
C GLY A 283 -10.27 -8.23 8.75
N TRP A 284 -10.75 -7.47 7.76
CA TRP A 284 -11.11 -6.06 7.90
C TRP A 284 -12.61 -5.80 7.76
N ARG A 285 -13.39 -6.87 7.66
CA ARG A 285 -14.84 -6.73 7.52
C ARG A 285 -15.46 -6.13 8.78
N TYR A 286 -16.34 -5.18 8.54
CA TYR A 286 -17.16 -4.58 9.59
C TYR A 286 -18.10 -5.63 10.18
N GLN A 287 -18.10 -5.75 11.51
CA GLN A 287 -18.94 -6.69 12.25
C GLN A 287 -20.27 -6.04 12.66
#